data_4f6b2d55674f853f0451d49bcbaf66ff
#
_entry.id   4f6b2d55674f853f0451d49bcbaf66ff
#
_cell.length_a   1.000
_cell.length_b   1.000
_cell.length_c   1.000
_cell.angle_alpha   90.00
_cell.angle_beta   90.00
_cell.angle_gamma   90.00
#
_symmetry.space_group_name_H-M   'P 1'
#
loop_
_entity.id
_entity.type
_entity.pdbx_description
1 polymer ?
#
loop_
_entity_poly.entity_id
_entity_poly.type
_entity_poly.pdbx_seq_one_letter_code
_entity_poly.pdbx_strand_id
1 'polypeptide(L)'
;MAKSSKDIQLSELKDLISQLNMTIKTLNETIARQQQENDNLKAEMAWLKQKLFGSSSERRAAPFPGQMGLFDGEEEKPLELIEPEVVSLPKKSRKKKPTLKEQFENLPTKQVPVDTLSDEDKICSICGTQMVPIGTEIIRTEIVYTRPKLERIEYIATTYGCPQCKDTEEPQFIKDNGRPAFIEGSYVSESLLSLIAYQKYGLYLPLYRQEKDFLQLNAPISRSTMAKNLITAAQEYLQPMYDFFHRKLLYRRFLMMDETPVQVLKEDDRRAQTKSYFWVIRTGEDGLNPIILYNYTPTRAGENARRFLNGIAPGFYLMADGYQGYNKVQETNRCCCWAHIRRYLLESIPKGMEKDYTNPAVQGFLYCEKLFAYERSYREKGLNYKQIYTRRLKDEKPVIEGFLAWLKQVDPGSNGKLKKAITYIRNREEFLMTYLEDGRCSFSNNLSENSIRPVTVGRKNWLFSDTPEGAQANTLYLTVVEMAKAYGLDLYKYLNILFEQRPSGDMSDEELEKLAPWNESVKELCSVK
;
A
#
# COMPACT_ATOMS: atom_id res chain seq x y z
N MET A 1 14.55 -88.30 -21.70
CA MET A 1 14.04 -88.55 -20.33
C MET A 1 12.87 -87.60 -20.07
N ALA A 2 11.65 -88.11 -19.90
CA ALA A 2 10.48 -87.30 -19.63
C ALA A 2 10.60 -86.76 -18.20
N LYS A 3 10.45 -85.44 -18.00
CA LYS A 3 10.39 -84.83 -16.66
C LYS A 3 9.24 -85.44 -15.88
N SER A 4 9.48 -85.83 -14.63
CA SER A 4 8.47 -86.39 -13.74
C SER A 4 7.30 -85.38 -13.56
N SER A 5 6.05 -85.90 -13.49
CA SER A 5 4.86 -85.08 -13.24
C SER A 5 5.00 -84.12 -12.00
N LYS A 6 5.80 -84.54 -11.02
CA LYS A 6 6.13 -83.76 -9.82
C LYS A 6 7.04 -82.59 -10.10
N ASP A 7 7.94 -82.69 -11.05
CA ASP A 7 8.86 -81.59 -11.41
C ASP A 7 8.15 -80.48 -12.19
N ILE A 8 7.14 -80.85 -12.99
CA ILE A 8 6.27 -79.88 -13.69
C ILE A 8 5.41 -79.11 -12.70
N GLN A 9 4.77 -79.81 -11.75
CA GLN A 9 3.96 -79.18 -10.69
C GLN A 9 4.80 -78.26 -9.79
N LEU A 10 6.05 -78.58 -9.49
CA LEU A 10 6.96 -77.77 -8.70
C LEU A 10 7.39 -76.50 -9.44
N SER A 11 7.56 -76.58 -10.77
CA SER A 11 7.86 -75.41 -11.63
C SER A 11 6.68 -74.44 -11.68
N GLU A 12 5.46 -74.94 -11.90
CA GLU A 12 4.24 -74.15 -11.94
C GLU A 12 3.96 -73.47 -10.59
N LEU A 13 4.24 -74.12 -9.45
CA LEU A 13 4.10 -73.54 -8.13
C LEU A 13 5.12 -72.41 -7.88
N LYS A 14 6.34 -72.52 -8.36
CA LYS A 14 7.39 -71.49 -8.28
C LYS A 14 7.01 -70.26 -9.11
N ASP A 15 6.46 -70.46 -10.30
CA ASP A 15 6.00 -69.38 -11.16
C ASP A 15 4.81 -68.65 -10.55
N LEU A 16 3.87 -69.37 -9.93
CA LEU A 16 2.73 -68.76 -9.21
C LEU A 16 3.18 -67.97 -7.99
N ILE A 17 4.15 -68.48 -7.22
CA ILE A 17 4.75 -67.72 -6.08
C ILE A 17 5.44 -66.47 -6.56
N SER A 18 6.15 -66.49 -7.67
CA SER A 18 6.81 -65.33 -8.27
C SER A 18 5.78 -64.25 -8.69
N GLN A 19 4.68 -64.68 -9.35
CA GLN A 19 3.57 -63.79 -9.72
C GLN A 19 2.87 -63.17 -8.51
N LEU A 20 2.60 -63.96 -7.46
CA LEU A 20 2.01 -63.46 -6.21
C LEU A 20 2.92 -62.44 -5.52
N ASN A 21 4.25 -62.69 -5.45
CA ASN A 21 5.20 -61.75 -4.88
C ASN A 21 5.26 -60.43 -5.67
N MET A 22 5.18 -60.51 -6.98
CA MET A 22 5.14 -59.31 -7.84
C MET A 22 3.85 -58.50 -7.60
N THR A 23 2.69 -59.18 -7.47
CA THR A 23 1.41 -58.56 -7.17
C THR A 23 1.39 -57.90 -5.77
N ILE A 24 1.95 -58.60 -4.77
CA ILE A 24 2.09 -58.05 -3.40
C ILE A 24 2.97 -56.80 -3.42
N LYS A 25 4.06 -56.78 -4.17
CA LYS A 25 4.92 -55.57 -4.30
C LYS A 25 4.16 -54.39 -4.90
N THR A 26 3.42 -54.63 -5.99
CA THR A 26 2.64 -53.58 -6.67
C THR A 26 1.51 -53.05 -5.76
N LEU A 27 0.84 -53.91 -4.99
CA LEU A 27 -0.17 -53.53 -4.01
C LEU A 27 0.41 -52.70 -2.88
N ASN A 28 1.58 -53.06 -2.34
CA ASN A 28 2.26 -52.31 -1.31
C ASN A 28 2.68 -50.89 -1.80
N GLU A 29 3.19 -50.77 -3.02
CA GLU A 29 3.49 -49.50 -3.65
C GLU A 29 2.22 -48.64 -3.83
N THR A 30 1.11 -49.25 -4.20
CA THR A 30 -0.19 -48.57 -4.35
C THR A 30 -0.74 -48.10 -3.00
N ILE A 31 -0.63 -48.91 -1.96
CA ILE A 31 -1.02 -48.56 -0.59
C ILE A 31 -0.19 -47.40 -0.06
N ALA A 32 1.13 -47.41 -0.26
CA ALA A 32 2.01 -46.34 0.15
C ALA A 32 1.64 -45.01 -0.54
N ARG A 33 1.33 -45.04 -1.84
CA ARG A 33 0.89 -43.87 -2.58
C ARG A 33 -0.47 -43.35 -2.06
N GLN A 34 -1.44 -44.23 -1.82
CA GLN A 34 -2.74 -43.83 -1.27
C GLN A 34 -2.65 -43.29 0.15
N GLN A 35 -1.76 -43.82 0.98
CA GLN A 35 -1.49 -43.25 2.31
C GLN A 35 -0.96 -41.83 2.23
N GLN A 36 -0.01 -41.57 1.32
CA GLN A 36 0.55 -40.24 1.12
C GLN A 36 -0.51 -39.25 0.60
N GLU A 37 -1.38 -39.66 -0.33
CA GLU A 37 -2.51 -38.86 -0.80
C GLU A 37 -3.51 -38.57 0.33
N ASN A 38 -3.81 -39.51 1.17
CA ASN A 38 -4.70 -39.37 2.33
C ASN A 38 -4.12 -38.39 3.38
N ASP A 39 -2.83 -38.45 3.65
CA ASP A 39 -2.18 -37.56 4.58
C ASP A 39 -2.12 -36.11 4.04
N ASN A 40 -1.92 -35.94 2.73
CA ASN A 40 -2.03 -34.64 2.06
C ASN A 40 -3.45 -34.06 2.16
N LEU A 41 -4.48 -34.88 1.90
CA LEU A 41 -5.89 -34.47 2.03
C LEU A 41 -6.28 -34.13 3.46
N LYS A 42 -5.77 -34.87 4.46
CA LYS A 42 -5.99 -34.54 5.89
C LYS A 42 -5.33 -33.21 6.27
N ALA A 43 -4.11 -32.93 5.78
CA ALA A 43 -3.43 -31.65 6.00
C ALA A 43 -4.20 -30.49 5.36
N GLU A 44 -4.70 -30.68 4.14
CA GLU A 44 -5.52 -29.70 3.44
C GLU A 44 -6.87 -29.44 4.13
N MET A 45 -7.52 -30.49 4.63
CA MET A 45 -8.75 -30.37 5.45
C MET A 45 -8.51 -29.68 6.79
N ALA A 46 -7.39 -29.96 7.45
CA ALA A 46 -7.02 -29.27 8.70
C ALA A 46 -6.78 -27.78 8.46
N TRP A 47 -6.08 -27.43 7.37
CA TRP A 47 -5.86 -26.06 6.95
C TRP A 47 -7.18 -25.34 6.59
N LEU A 48 -8.08 -25.96 5.82
CA LEU A 48 -9.40 -25.43 5.50
C LEU A 48 -10.26 -25.21 6.75
N LYS A 49 -10.24 -26.16 7.70
CA LYS A 49 -10.94 -26.01 8.99
C LYS A 49 -10.39 -24.84 9.80
N GLN A 50 -9.08 -24.68 9.85
CA GLN A 50 -8.45 -23.57 10.55
C GLN A 50 -8.76 -22.21 9.88
N LYS A 51 -8.87 -22.19 8.54
CA LYS A 51 -9.21 -20.98 7.77
C LYS A 51 -10.68 -20.59 7.87
N LEU A 52 -11.60 -21.57 8.00
CA LEU A 52 -13.04 -21.33 8.04
C LEU A 52 -13.59 -21.15 9.47
N PHE A 53 -12.99 -21.81 10.46
CA PHE A 53 -13.50 -21.89 11.84
C PHE A 53 -12.48 -21.49 12.91
N GLY A 54 -11.24 -21.16 12.53
CA GLY A 54 -10.26 -20.59 13.44
C GLY A 54 -10.69 -19.21 13.90
N SER A 55 -10.50 -18.89 15.19
CA SER A 55 -10.77 -17.56 15.72
C SER A 55 -10.02 -16.51 14.86
N SER A 56 -10.78 -15.62 14.23
CA SER A 56 -10.24 -14.46 13.51
C SER A 56 -9.67 -13.47 14.53
N SER A 57 -8.46 -13.72 15.03
CA SER A 57 -7.68 -12.67 15.65
C SER A 57 -7.07 -11.87 14.50
N GLU A 58 -7.04 -10.53 14.60
CA GLU A 58 -6.33 -9.65 13.67
C GLU A 58 -4.81 -9.89 13.63
N ARG A 59 -4.30 -10.85 14.42
CA ARG A 59 -2.93 -11.33 14.36
C ARG A 59 -2.82 -12.34 13.24
N ARG A 60 -2.08 -11.99 12.20
CA ARG A 60 -1.77 -12.82 11.03
C ARG A 60 -1.21 -14.17 11.47
N ALA A 61 -1.86 -15.26 11.04
CA ALA A 61 -1.23 -16.57 11.02
C ALA A 61 -0.04 -16.51 10.05
N ALA A 62 1.07 -17.13 10.42
CA ALA A 62 2.24 -17.21 9.55
C ALA A 62 1.84 -17.80 8.19
N PRO A 63 2.26 -17.20 7.07
CA PRO A 63 1.94 -17.72 5.75
C PRO A 63 2.55 -19.11 5.57
N PHE A 64 1.86 -19.93 4.80
CA PHE A 64 2.39 -21.23 4.36
C PHE A 64 3.72 -20.98 3.61
N PRO A 65 4.77 -21.79 3.80
CA PRO A 65 6.02 -21.64 3.06
C PRO A 65 5.75 -21.64 1.55
N GLY A 66 5.99 -20.50 0.90
CA GLY A 66 5.76 -20.34 -0.55
C GLY A 66 4.49 -19.60 -0.97
N GLN A 67 3.64 -19.14 -0.04
CA GLN A 67 2.48 -18.33 -0.37
C GLN A 67 2.69 -16.88 0.10
N MET A 68 3.12 -16.02 -0.83
CA MET A 68 3.16 -14.58 -0.59
C MET A 68 1.73 -14.04 -0.65
N GLY A 69 1.25 -13.50 0.47
CA GLY A 69 -0.02 -12.77 0.51
C GLY A 69 0.11 -11.47 -0.28
N LEU A 70 -0.94 -11.11 -1.02
CA LEU A 70 -1.03 -9.86 -1.79
C LEU A 70 -0.86 -8.58 -0.91
N PHE A 71 -0.66 -8.74 0.39
CA PHE A 71 -0.67 -7.68 1.41
C PHE A 71 0.51 -7.72 2.39
N ASP A 72 1.47 -8.63 2.20
CA ASP A 72 2.64 -8.66 3.06
C ASP A 72 3.64 -7.62 2.59
N GLY A 73 3.69 -6.51 3.32
CA GLY A 73 4.83 -5.64 3.34
C GLY A 73 5.99 -6.44 3.93
N GLU A 74 6.99 -6.66 3.11
CA GLU A 74 8.08 -7.57 3.39
C GLU A 74 8.91 -7.08 4.59
N GLU A 75 8.73 -7.73 5.75
CA GLU A 75 9.90 -8.13 6.51
C GLU A 75 10.33 -9.48 5.96
N GLU A 76 11.15 -9.47 4.90
CA GLU A 76 11.80 -10.67 4.39
C GLU A 76 12.69 -11.25 5.48
N LYS A 77 12.28 -12.38 6.08
CA LYS A 77 13.23 -13.24 6.78
C LYS A 77 14.05 -13.97 5.72
N PRO A 78 15.37 -13.85 5.70
CA PRO A 78 16.22 -14.59 4.77
C PRO A 78 16.01 -16.09 4.98
N LEU A 79 15.99 -16.86 3.90
CA LEU A 79 16.31 -18.27 3.95
C LEU A 79 17.79 -18.37 4.41
N GLU A 80 17.99 -18.71 5.69
CA GLU A 80 19.32 -18.97 6.23
C GLU A 80 19.92 -20.17 5.51
N LEU A 81 20.95 -19.91 4.72
CA LEU A 81 21.91 -20.92 4.36
C LEU A 81 22.73 -21.22 5.62
N ILE A 82 22.36 -22.28 6.33
CA ILE A 82 23.07 -22.72 7.54
C ILE A 82 24.33 -23.46 7.10
N GLU A 83 25.48 -22.80 7.15
CA GLU A 83 26.69 -23.46 7.59
C GLU A 83 26.73 -23.34 9.12
N PRO A 84 27.02 -24.41 9.87
CA PRO A 84 26.91 -24.39 11.32
C PRO A 84 28.15 -23.77 11.96
N GLU A 85 28.18 -22.45 12.10
CA GLU A 85 28.96 -21.82 13.15
C GLU A 85 28.04 -21.19 14.16
N VAL A 86 28.10 -21.73 15.37
CA VAL A 86 27.38 -21.23 16.54
C VAL A 86 27.99 -19.88 16.94
N VAL A 87 27.49 -18.80 16.33
CA VAL A 87 27.70 -17.46 16.86
C VAL A 87 26.48 -17.09 17.69
N SER A 88 26.64 -17.07 19.00
CA SER A 88 25.63 -16.58 19.94
C SER A 88 25.33 -15.12 19.62
N LEU A 89 24.20 -14.85 18.95
CA LEU A 89 23.71 -13.49 18.75
C LEU A 89 23.41 -12.86 20.11
N PRO A 90 23.87 -11.63 20.36
CA PRO A 90 23.53 -10.93 21.60
C PRO A 90 22.00 -10.78 21.67
N LYS A 91 21.39 -11.23 22.76
CA LYS A 91 19.96 -11.06 23.04
C LYS A 91 19.65 -9.57 22.94
N LYS A 92 18.89 -9.15 21.89
CA LYS A 92 18.33 -7.79 21.82
C LYS A 92 17.57 -7.56 23.14
N SER A 93 18.04 -6.62 23.94
CA SER A 93 17.35 -6.20 25.15
C SER A 93 15.94 -5.75 24.75
N ARG A 94 14.90 -6.36 25.31
CA ARG A 94 13.52 -5.91 25.11
C ARG A 94 13.46 -4.47 25.62
N LYS A 95 13.24 -3.51 24.72
CA LYS A 95 12.91 -2.13 25.10
C LYS A 95 11.73 -2.21 26.08
N LYS A 96 11.86 -1.55 27.25
CA LYS A 96 10.75 -1.42 28.21
C LYS A 96 9.55 -0.82 27.45
N LYS A 97 8.38 -1.44 27.61
CA LYS A 97 7.14 -0.85 27.07
C LYS A 97 6.94 0.50 27.76
N PRO A 98 6.58 1.56 27.00
CA PRO A 98 6.28 2.84 27.60
C PRO A 98 5.16 2.69 28.65
N THR A 99 5.20 3.47 29.69
CA THR A 99 4.14 3.53 30.70
C THR A 99 2.85 4.10 30.09
N LEU A 100 1.71 3.87 30.73
CA LEU A 100 0.43 4.42 30.27
C LEU A 100 0.50 5.96 30.15
N LYS A 101 1.18 6.61 31.07
CA LYS A 101 1.39 8.07 31.08
C LYS A 101 2.21 8.53 29.88
N GLU A 102 3.30 7.84 29.55
CA GLU A 102 4.13 8.15 28.38
C GLU A 102 3.41 7.89 27.06
N GLN A 103 2.55 6.86 27.00
CA GLN A 103 1.77 6.54 25.78
C GLN A 103 0.74 7.62 25.42
N PHE A 104 0.15 8.28 26.43
CA PHE A 104 -0.95 9.23 26.26
C PHE A 104 -0.59 10.65 26.70
N GLU A 105 0.69 10.96 26.78
CA GLU A 105 1.22 12.27 27.23
C GLU A 105 0.63 13.45 26.44
N ASN A 106 0.34 13.25 25.15
CA ASN A 106 -0.19 14.28 24.26
C ASN A 106 -1.71 14.43 24.32
N LEU A 107 -2.43 13.63 25.12
CA LEU A 107 -3.88 13.81 25.28
C LEU A 107 -4.20 14.88 26.33
N PRO A 108 -5.21 15.76 26.08
CA PRO A 108 -5.70 16.67 27.10
C PRO A 108 -6.11 15.91 28.36
N THR A 109 -5.53 16.25 29.49
CA THR A 109 -5.76 15.56 30.75
C THR A 109 -6.71 16.38 31.64
N LYS A 110 -7.79 15.77 32.08
CA LYS A 110 -8.72 16.34 33.07
C LYS A 110 -8.66 15.50 34.35
N GLN A 111 -8.35 16.12 35.45
CA GLN A 111 -8.44 15.50 36.77
C GLN A 111 -9.88 15.64 37.31
N VAL A 112 -10.44 14.52 37.75
CA VAL A 112 -11.78 14.49 38.37
C VAL A 112 -11.62 14.00 39.79
N PRO A 113 -11.97 14.84 40.80
CA PRO A 113 -11.97 14.41 42.20
C PRO A 113 -12.96 13.25 42.39
N VAL A 114 -12.57 12.27 43.16
CA VAL A 114 -13.46 11.19 43.61
C VAL A 114 -13.90 11.52 45.01
N ASP A 115 -15.19 11.76 45.19
CA ASP A 115 -15.81 12.02 46.49
C ASP A 115 -17.04 11.10 46.65
N THR A 116 -16.76 9.86 47.00
CA THR A 116 -17.77 8.80 47.17
C THR A 116 -17.99 8.44 48.64
N LEU A 117 -17.15 8.97 49.54
CA LEU A 117 -17.26 8.74 50.98
C LEU A 117 -18.28 9.68 51.58
N SER A 118 -19.23 9.15 52.35
CA SER A 118 -20.16 9.97 53.14
C SER A 118 -19.40 10.70 54.28
N ASP A 119 -20.04 11.72 54.86
CA ASP A 119 -19.44 12.42 55.99
C ASP A 119 -19.27 11.50 57.21
N GLU A 120 -20.11 10.47 57.34
CA GLU A 120 -20.03 9.45 58.38
C GLU A 120 -18.79 8.54 58.17
N ASP A 121 -18.42 8.24 56.92
CA ASP A 121 -17.22 7.44 56.60
C ASP A 121 -15.92 8.21 56.88
N LYS A 122 -16.00 9.53 56.99
CA LYS A 122 -14.87 10.43 57.29
C LYS A 122 -14.69 10.69 58.79
N ILE A 123 -15.37 9.94 59.67
CA ILE A 123 -15.21 10.04 61.13
C ILE A 123 -14.15 9.00 61.61
N CYS A 124 -13.23 9.46 62.43
CA CYS A 124 -12.23 8.59 63.03
C CYS A 124 -12.89 7.55 63.94
N SER A 125 -12.70 6.27 63.67
CA SER A 125 -13.26 5.17 64.47
C SER A 125 -12.69 5.02 65.87
N ILE A 126 -11.59 5.71 66.20
CA ILE A 126 -10.92 5.65 67.51
C ILE A 126 -11.36 6.81 68.40
N CYS A 127 -11.44 8.05 67.91
CA CYS A 127 -11.68 9.25 68.72
C CYS A 127 -12.92 10.05 68.32
N GLY A 128 -13.66 9.63 67.25
CA GLY A 128 -14.89 10.33 66.80
C GLY A 128 -14.64 11.66 66.12
N THR A 129 -13.40 12.07 65.84
CA THR A 129 -13.10 13.36 65.23
C THR A 129 -13.25 13.28 63.69
N GLN A 130 -13.78 14.36 63.08
CA GLN A 130 -13.84 14.48 61.62
C GLN A 130 -12.43 14.48 61.00
N MET A 131 -12.19 13.56 60.03
CA MET A 131 -10.92 13.47 59.32
C MET A 131 -10.77 14.59 58.30
N VAL A 132 -9.55 15.07 58.09
CA VAL A 132 -9.24 16.11 57.09
C VAL A 132 -8.41 15.52 55.95
N PRO A 133 -8.51 16.03 54.71
CA PRO A 133 -7.70 15.57 53.60
C PRO A 133 -6.19 15.80 53.89
N ILE A 134 -5.35 14.77 53.72
CA ILE A 134 -3.89 14.83 53.93
C ILE A 134 -3.10 14.62 52.65
N GLY A 135 -3.74 14.23 51.56
CA GLY A 135 -3.08 14.01 50.27
C GLY A 135 -4.05 13.56 49.20
N THR A 136 -3.55 13.55 47.96
CA THR A 136 -4.26 13.05 46.75
C THR A 136 -3.35 12.17 45.93
N GLU A 137 -3.90 11.11 45.33
CA GLU A 137 -3.19 10.23 44.41
C GLU A 137 -4.06 9.87 43.21
N ILE A 138 -3.43 9.50 42.11
CA ILE A 138 -4.15 9.03 40.91
C ILE A 138 -4.47 7.54 41.11
N ILE A 139 -5.72 7.24 41.43
CA ILE A 139 -6.18 5.86 41.64
C ILE A 139 -6.53 5.15 40.35
N ARG A 140 -6.85 5.89 39.27
CA ARG A 140 -7.29 5.33 38.00
C ARG A 140 -7.06 6.33 36.85
N THR A 141 -6.70 5.83 35.67
CA THR A 141 -6.65 6.62 34.42
C THR A 141 -7.56 5.96 33.39
N GLU A 142 -8.42 6.73 32.76
CA GLU A 142 -9.32 6.28 31.69
C GLU A 142 -9.11 7.15 30.45
N ILE A 143 -9.21 6.53 29.28
CA ILE A 143 -9.25 7.26 27.99
C ILE A 143 -10.71 7.35 27.57
N VAL A 144 -11.23 8.56 27.54
CA VAL A 144 -12.65 8.84 27.25
C VAL A 144 -12.78 9.36 25.83
N TYR A 145 -13.70 8.77 25.06
CA TYR A 145 -14.07 9.23 23.72
C TYR A 145 -15.35 10.04 23.77
N THR A 146 -15.30 11.27 23.22
CA THR A 146 -16.47 12.11 22.99
C THR A 146 -16.83 12.06 21.51
N ARG A 147 -18.08 11.70 21.20
CA ARG A 147 -18.55 11.62 19.82
C ARG A 147 -18.44 12.98 19.13
N PRO A 148 -18.01 13.05 17.85
CA PRO A 148 -17.90 14.30 17.11
C PRO A 148 -19.27 14.99 16.98
N LYS A 149 -19.27 16.32 16.98
CA LYS A 149 -20.44 17.19 16.93
C LYS A 149 -20.56 17.85 15.56
N LEU A 150 -21.77 17.87 14.99
CA LEU A 150 -22.10 18.63 13.79
C LEU A 150 -22.94 19.84 14.21
N GLU A 151 -22.71 20.99 13.60
CA GLU A 151 -23.42 22.23 13.84
C GLU A 151 -23.94 22.80 12.52
N ARG A 152 -25.15 23.34 12.54
CA ARG A 152 -25.71 24.16 11.46
C ARG A 152 -25.39 25.61 11.72
N ILE A 153 -24.64 26.24 10.82
CA ILE A 153 -24.30 27.66 10.90
C ILE A 153 -25.12 28.42 9.85
N GLU A 154 -25.76 29.48 10.25
CA GLU A 154 -26.53 30.37 9.39
C GLU A 154 -25.83 31.73 9.32
N TYR A 155 -25.36 32.10 8.12
CA TYR A 155 -24.75 33.41 7.87
C TYR A 155 -25.83 34.41 7.53
N ILE A 156 -25.95 35.46 8.35
CA ILE A 156 -26.99 36.49 8.23
C ILE A 156 -26.36 37.74 7.61
N ALA A 157 -26.84 38.09 6.42
CA ALA A 157 -26.40 39.29 5.72
C ALA A 157 -27.25 40.51 6.10
N THR A 158 -26.60 41.63 6.37
CA THR A 158 -27.26 42.91 6.61
C THR A 158 -27.34 43.72 5.32
N THR A 159 -28.53 44.22 5.02
CA THR A 159 -28.74 45.15 3.92
C THR A 159 -28.80 46.57 4.46
N TYR A 160 -27.98 47.47 3.94
CA TYR A 160 -27.93 48.87 4.28
C TYR A 160 -28.68 49.68 3.21
N GLY A 161 -29.55 50.59 3.60
CA GLY A 161 -30.23 51.53 2.72
C GLY A 161 -29.81 52.98 3.00
N CYS A 162 -29.69 53.79 1.98
CA CYS A 162 -29.42 55.21 2.15
C CYS A 162 -30.66 55.93 2.69
N PRO A 163 -30.63 56.56 3.87
CA PRO A 163 -31.79 57.24 4.44
C PRO A 163 -32.20 58.46 3.63
N GLN A 164 -31.31 59.09 2.87
CA GLN A 164 -31.62 60.28 2.05
C GLN A 164 -32.20 59.91 0.69
N CYS A 165 -31.81 58.74 0.11
CA CYS A 165 -32.32 58.30 -1.18
C CYS A 165 -33.51 57.34 -1.04
N LYS A 166 -34.01 57.08 0.17
CA LYS A 166 -35.06 56.09 0.44
C LYS A 166 -36.34 56.36 -0.32
N ASP A 167 -36.70 57.63 -0.45
CA ASP A 167 -37.96 58.07 -1.05
C ASP A 167 -37.73 58.72 -2.44
N THR A 168 -36.59 58.51 -3.08
CA THR A 168 -36.28 58.97 -4.45
C THR A 168 -36.65 57.89 -5.48
N GLU A 169 -36.67 58.28 -6.77
CA GLU A 169 -36.92 57.35 -7.87
C GLU A 169 -35.85 56.23 -7.98
N GLU A 170 -34.65 56.44 -7.41
CA GLU A 170 -33.55 55.48 -7.41
C GLU A 170 -33.02 55.22 -5.98
N PRO A 171 -33.72 54.43 -5.14
CA PRO A 171 -33.25 54.11 -3.81
C PRO A 171 -31.98 53.27 -3.84
N GLN A 172 -30.98 53.60 -3.04
CA GLN A 172 -29.69 52.90 -3.00
C GLN A 172 -29.64 51.94 -1.83
N PHE A 173 -29.29 50.67 -2.14
CA PHE A 173 -29.12 49.59 -1.17
C PHE A 173 -27.78 48.88 -1.41
N ILE A 174 -27.09 48.51 -0.32
CA ILE A 174 -25.90 47.68 -0.35
C ILE A 174 -26.11 46.50 0.61
N LYS A 175 -25.88 45.30 0.13
CA LYS A 175 -25.93 44.09 0.93
C LYS A 175 -24.52 43.55 1.14
N ASP A 176 -24.16 43.30 2.39
CA ASP A 176 -22.93 42.58 2.72
C ASP A 176 -23.15 41.10 2.50
N ASN A 177 -22.61 40.55 1.43
CA ASN A 177 -22.76 39.15 1.09
C ASN A 177 -21.72 38.23 1.77
N GLY A 178 -20.77 38.80 2.53
CA GLY A 178 -19.70 38.06 3.18
C GLY A 178 -18.78 37.27 2.21
N ARG A 179 -18.11 36.27 2.74
CA ARG A 179 -17.26 35.36 1.93
C ARG A 179 -18.16 34.45 1.10
N PRO A 180 -17.80 34.20 -0.19
CA PRO A 180 -18.50 33.23 -1.02
C PRO A 180 -18.52 31.83 -0.41
N ALA A 181 -19.60 31.06 -0.65
CA ALA A 181 -19.69 29.67 -0.22
C ALA A 181 -18.49 28.87 -0.71
N PHE A 182 -18.13 27.82 0.02
CA PHE A 182 -17.03 26.94 -0.36
C PHE A 182 -17.30 26.26 -1.70
N ILE A 183 -18.50 25.70 -1.87
CA ILE A 183 -19.00 25.20 -3.14
C ILE A 183 -20.35 25.86 -3.36
N GLU A 184 -20.52 26.49 -4.53
CA GLU A 184 -21.76 27.20 -4.86
C GLU A 184 -22.96 26.27 -4.82
N GLY A 185 -24.02 26.70 -4.16
CA GLY A 185 -25.26 25.94 -4.00
C GLY A 185 -25.14 24.70 -3.09
N SER A 186 -24.05 24.58 -2.33
CA SER A 186 -23.84 23.51 -1.35
C SER A 186 -23.89 24.04 0.08
N TYR A 187 -24.39 23.19 0.99
CA TYR A 187 -24.32 23.41 2.45
C TYR A 187 -23.10 22.72 3.10
N VAL A 188 -22.27 22.06 2.31
CA VAL A 188 -21.09 21.34 2.81
C VAL A 188 -19.94 22.33 2.99
N SER A 189 -19.46 22.48 4.22
CA SER A 189 -18.32 23.33 4.56
C SER A 189 -16.99 22.64 4.23
N GLU A 190 -15.91 23.41 4.26
CA GLU A 190 -14.53 22.93 4.10
C GLU A 190 -14.21 21.81 5.10
N SER A 191 -14.56 22.01 6.38
CA SER A 191 -14.30 21.04 7.45
C SER A 191 -15.10 19.74 7.30
N LEU A 192 -16.37 19.84 6.87
CA LEU A 192 -17.20 18.66 6.64
C LEU A 192 -16.71 17.87 5.42
N LEU A 193 -16.33 18.54 4.33
CA LEU A 193 -15.80 17.86 3.16
C LEU A 193 -14.44 17.20 3.46
N SER A 194 -13.60 17.87 4.26
CA SER A 194 -12.32 17.29 4.72
C SER A 194 -12.53 16.02 5.53
N LEU A 195 -13.55 15.97 6.40
CA LEU A 195 -13.93 14.76 7.13
C LEU A 195 -14.40 13.65 6.19
N ILE A 196 -15.29 13.96 5.25
CA ILE A 196 -15.79 13.00 4.26
C ILE A 196 -14.64 12.43 3.42
N ALA A 197 -13.72 13.28 2.95
CA ALA A 197 -12.56 12.89 2.19
C ALA A 197 -11.58 12.05 3.04
N TYR A 198 -11.26 12.46 4.25
CA TYR A 198 -10.43 11.73 5.19
C TYR A 198 -10.99 10.33 5.48
N GLN A 199 -12.29 10.24 5.78
CA GLN A 199 -12.93 8.95 6.02
C GLN A 199 -12.90 8.05 4.78
N LYS A 200 -13.14 8.61 3.58
CA LYS A 200 -13.14 7.82 2.35
C LYS A 200 -11.73 7.37 1.95
N TYR A 201 -10.76 8.28 1.87
CA TYR A 201 -9.45 7.99 1.29
C TYR A 201 -8.37 7.66 2.33
N GLY A 202 -8.50 8.15 3.56
CA GLY A 202 -7.62 7.83 4.68
C GLY A 202 -8.01 6.54 5.39
N LEU A 203 -9.30 6.39 5.72
CA LEU A 203 -9.85 5.25 6.47
C LEU A 203 -10.55 4.22 5.56
N TYR A 204 -10.65 4.46 4.26
CA TYR A 204 -11.32 3.62 3.27
C TYR A 204 -12.80 3.35 3.58
N LEU A 205 -13.49 4.28 4.26
CA LEU A 205 -14.90 4.18 4.60
C LEU A 205 -15.77 4.64 3.42
N PRO A 206 -16.57 3.75 2.79
CA PRO A 206 -17.42 4.12 1.65
C PRO A 206 -18.49 5.14 2.02
N LEU A 207 -18.88 5.99 1.07
CA LEU A 207 -19.87 7.05 1.30
C LEU A 207 -21.21 6.53 1.83
N TYR A 208 -21.65 5.32 1.43
CA TYR A 208 -22.90 4.74 1.94
C TYR A 208 -22.86 4.41 3.44
N ARG A 209 -21.66 4.12 3.99
CA ARG A 209 -21.49 3.91 5.43
C ARG A 209 -21.42 5.24 6.17
N GLN A 210 -20.77 6.25 5.57
CA GLN A 210 -20.75 7.61 6.10
C GLN A 210 -22.17 8.20 6.14
N GLU A 211 -22.99 7.99 5.09
CA GLU A 211 -24.41 8.39 5.05
C GLU A 211 -25.19 7.82 6.24
N LYS A 212 -24.98 6.53 6.56
CA LYS A 212 -25.61 5.90 7.73
C LYS A 212 -25.12 6.48 9.07
N ASP A 213 -23.85 6.81 9.18
CA ASP A 213 -23.28 7.40 10.39
C ASP A 213 -23.78 8.83 10.60
N PHE A 214 -23.81 9.66 9.55
CA PHE A 214 -24.38 11.00 9.59
C PHE A 214 -25.87 10.98 9.96
N LEU A 215 -26.62 10.01 9.47
CA LEU A 215 -28.04 9.87 9.85
C LEU A 215 -28.20 9.62 11.36
N GLN A 216 -27.31 8.86 11.99
CA GLN A 216 -27.33 8.66 13.46
C GLN A 216 -26.95 9.92 14.24
N LEU A 217 -26.32 10.90 13.59
CA LEU A 217 -26.04 12.24 14.13
C LEU A 217 -27.15 13.26 13.82
N ASN A 218 -28.31 12.81 13.36
CA ASN A 218 -29.42 13.63 12.88
C ASN A 218 -29.05 14.58 11.72
N ALA A 219 -28.05 14.20 10.91
CA ALA A 219 -27.62 14.95 9.74
C ALA A 219 -27.86 14.10 8.48
N PRO A 220 -28.99 14.23 7.78
CA PRO A 220 -29.33 13.43 6.62
C PRO A 220 -28.55 13.88 5.37
N ILE A 221 -27.25 13.62 5.34
CA ILE A 221 -26.34 13.95 4.22
C ILE A 221 -26.27 12.75 3.28
N SER A 222 -26.85 12.85 2.09
CA SER A 222 -26.89 11.73 1.14
C SER A 222 -25.51 11.45 0.53
N ARG A 223 -25.26 10.16 0.21
CA ARG A 223 -24.05 9.76 -0.51
C ARG A 223 -23.88 10.46 -1.86
N SER A 224 -24.98 10.79 -2.56
CA SER A 224 -24.95 11.55 -3.81
C SER A 224 -24.49 12.99 -3.61
N THR A 225 -24.96 13.66 -2.55
CA THR A 225 -24.48 14.99 -2.15
C THR A 225 -22.99 14.95 -1.81
N MET A 226 -22.55 13.97 -1.00
CA MET A 226 -21.13 13.81 -0.66
C MET A 226 -20.28 13.58 -1.92
N ALA A 227 -20.73 12.70 -2.83
CA ALA A 227 -20.00 12.41 -4.07
C ALA A 227 -19.89 13.64 -4.98
N LYS A 228 -21.00 14.38 -5.17
CA LYS A 228 -21.01 15.62 -5.96
C LYS A 228 -20.01 16.63 -5.42
N ASN A 229 -20.05 16.91 -4.10
CA ASN A 229 -19.14 17.88 -3.49
C ASN A 229 -17.67 17.43 -3.54
N LEU A 230 -17.38 16.12 -3.37
CA LEU A 230 -16.03 15.59 -3.56
C LEU A 230 -15.53 15.80 -4.99
N ILE A 231 -16.35 15.54 -6.00
CA ILE A 231 -15.97 15.72 -7.41
C ILE A 231 -15.72 17.21 -7.70
N THR A 232 -16.65 18.09 -7.29
CA THR A 232 -16.51 19.53 -7.50
C THR A 232 -15.24 20.08 -6.84
N ALA A 233 -15.03 19.80 -5.54
CA ALA A 233 -13.83 20.28 -4.85
C ALA A 233 -12.52 19.67 -5.39
N ALA A 234 -12.56 18.45 -5.91
CA ALA A 234 -11.39 17.87 -6.57
C ALA A 234 -11.02 18.66 -7.83
N GLN A 235 -12.01 18.97 -8.66
CA GLN A 235 -11.81 19.73 -9.91
C GLN A 235 -11.41 21.19 -9.66
N GLU A 236 -12.04 21.85 -8.68
CA GLU A 236 -11.81 23.26 -8.41
C GLU A 236 -10.52 23.52 -7.61
N TYR A 237 -10.25 22.70 -6.58
CA TYR A 237 -9.20 22.99 -5.60
C TYR A 237 -8.04 22.01 -5.58
N LEU A 238 -8.26 20.71 -5.92
CA LEU A 238 -7.15 19.75 -5.90
C LEU A 238 -6.45 19.62 -7.26
N GLN A 239 -7.13 19.91 -8.37
CA GLN A 239 -6.53 19.90 -9.70
C GLN A 239 -5.36 20.88 -9.83
N PRO A 240 -5.45 22.16 -9.36
CA PRO A 240 -4.31 23.08 -9.41
C PRO A 240 -3.08 22.57 -8.65
N MET A 241 -3.27 21.96 -7.48
CA MET A 241 -2.19 21.32 -6.71
C MET A 241 -1.60 20.12 -7.43
N TYR A 242 -2.45 19.29 -8.06
CA TYR A 242 -2.02 18.15 -8.86
C TYR A 242 -1.15 18.60 -10.04
N ASP A 243 -1.58 19.62 -10.78
CA ASP A 243 -0.84 20.16 -11.92
C ASP A 243 0.51 20.76 -11.49
N PHE A 244 0.53 21.44 -10.35
CA PHE A 244 1.76 21.92 -9.73
C PHE A 244 2.71 20.76 -9.38
N PHE A 245 2.24 19.70 -8.72
CA PHE A 245 3.05 18.53 -8.41
C PHE A 245 3.53 17.82 -9.67
N HIS A 246 2.70 17.77 -10.71
CA HIS A 246 3.07 17.19 -12.01
C HIS A 246 4.20 18.00 -12.66
N ARG A 247 4.11 19.33 -12.70
CA ARG A 247 5.22 20.17 -13.18
C ARG A 247 6.51 19.90 -12.41
N LYS A 248 6.46 19.81 -11.07
CA LYS A 248 7.64 19.48 -10.24
C LYS A 248 8.18 18.07 -10.53
N LEU A 249 7.33 17.11 -10.81
CA LEU A 249 7.73 15.73 -11.15
C LEU A 249 8.50 15.69 -12.48
N LEU A 250 8.12 16.48 -13.48
CA LEU A 250 8.79 16.51 -14.79
C LEU A 250 10.25 17.00 -14.72
N TYR A 251 10.67 17.67 -13.65
CA TYR A 251 12.07 18.01 -13.40
C TYR A 251 12.89 16.90 -12.73
N ARG A 252 12.28 15.76 -12.45
CA ARG A 252 12.95 14.66 -11.72
C ARG A 252 13.53 13.64 -12.68
N ARG A 253 14.69 13.10 -12.32
CA ARG A 253 15.42 12.15 -13.17
C ARG A 253 15.16 10.68 -12.84
N PHE A 254 14.65 10.36 -11.65
CA PHE A 254 14.44 8.99 -11.18
C PHE A 254 12.97 8.79 -10.87
N LEU A 255 12.28 8.14 -11.80
CA LEU A 255 10.85 7.90 -11.71
C LEU A 255 10.53 6.43 -11.64
N MET A 256 9.39 6.13 -11.08
CA MET A 256 8.82 4.80 -10.98
C MET A 256 7.36 4.86 -11.43
N MET A 257 6.92 3.85 -12.17
CA MET A 257 5.53 3.74 -12.64
C MET A 257 4.98 2.34 -12.40
N ASP A 258 3.68 2.31 -12.15
CA ASP A 258 2.89 1.09 -12.06
C ASP A 258 1.43 1.40 -12.38
N GLU A 259 0.59 0.41 -12.68
CA GLU A 259 -0.83 0.61 -12.94
C GLU A 259 -1.68 -0.52 -12.38
N THR A 260 -2.93 -0.20 -12.06
CA THR A 260 -3.89 -1.18 -11.56
C THR A 260 -5.25 -1.01 -12.24
N PRO A 261 -5.95 -2.12 -12.56
CA PRO A 261 -7.28 -2.02 -13.15
C PRO A 261 -8.29 -1.47 -12.13
N VAL A 262 -9.16 -0.61 -12.60
CA VAL A 262 -10.34 -0.11 -11.89
C VAL A 262 -11.58 -0.29 -12.76
N GLN A 263 -12.77 -0.22 -12.15
CA GLN A 263 -14.03 -0.27 -12.87
C GLN A 263 -14.69 1.09 -12.84
N VAL A 264 -15.14 1.58 -13.99
CA VAL A 264 -15.93 2.79 -14.14
C VAL A 264 -17.20 2.41 -14.91
N LEU A 265 -18.38 2.73 -14.37
CA LEU A 265 -19.63 2.19 -14.88
C LEU A 265 -20.15 2.93 -16.11
N LYS A 266 -20.02 4.26 -16.14
CA LYS A 266 -20.59 5.15 -17.15
C LYS A 266 -19.48 5.83 -17.95
N GLU A 267 -18.71 5.04 -18.70
CA GLU A 267 -17.77 5.55 -19.71
C GLU A 267 -18.46 5.52 -21.07
N ASP A 268 -18.30 6.59 -21.83
CA ASP A 268 -18.88 6.69 -23.19
C ASP A 268 -18.35 5.55 -24.08
N ASP A 269 -19.23 4.94 -24.84
CA ASP A 269 -18.97 3.86 -25.80
C ASP A 269 -18.30 2.60 -25.19
N ARG A 270 -18.38 2.42 -23.85
CA ARG A 270 -17.76 1.28 -23.17
C ARG A 270 -18.75 0.56 -22.26
N ARG A 271 -18.62 -0.77 -22.21
CA ARG A 271 -19.42 -1.60 -21.28
C ARG A 271 -18.93 -1.40 -19.85
N ALA A 272 -19.85 -1.37 -18.89
CA ALA A 272 -19.54 -1.19 -17.45
C ALA A 272 -18.51 -2.21 -16.90
N GLN A 273 -18.38 -3.40 -17.49
CA GLN A 273 -17.41 -4.43 -17.10
C GLN A 273 -16.00 -4.20 -17.67
N THR A 274 -15.84 -3.27 -18.60
CA THR A 274 -14.54 -2.97 -19.22
C THR A 274 -13.59 -2.38 -18.18
N LYS A 275 -12.34 -2.87 -18.18
CA LYS A 275 -11.33 -2.39 -17.24
C LYS A 275 -10.78 -1.05 -17.68
N SER A 276 -10.83 -0.08 -16.79
CA SER A 276 -10.09 1.17 -16.85
C SER A 276 -8.91 1.09 -15.88
N TYR A 277 -8.04 2.09 -15.83
CA TYR A 277 -6.78 1.97 -15.09
C TYR A 277 -6.48 3.23 -14.29
N PHE A 278 -5.98 3.02 -13.08
CA PHE A 278 -5.23 4.03 -12.34
C PHE A 278 -3.75 3.75 -12.51
N TRP A 279 -3.04 4.74 -12.99
CA TRP A 279 -1.59 4.78 -13.07
C TRP A 279 -1.06 5.48 -11.84
N VAL A 280 -0.01 4.95 -11.24
CA VAL A 280 0.77 5.66 -10.24
C VAL A 280 2.12 6.02 -10.85
N ILE A 281 2.50 7.28 -10.72
CA ILE A 281 3.80 7.79 -11.10
C ILE A 281 4.39 8.46 -9.87
N ARG A 282 5.61 8.10 -9.55
CA ARG A 282 6.27 8.66 -8.39
C ARG A 282 7.76 8.82 -8.61
N THR A 283 8.37 9.67 -7.80
CA THR A 283 9.84 9.75 -7.71
C THR A 283 10.40 8.54 -6.98
N GLY A 284 11.61 8.12 -7.37
CA GLY A 284 12.41 7.16 -6.62
C GLY A 284 13.01 7.77 -5.35
N GLU A 285 13.88 7.02 -4.69
CA GLU A 285 14.66 7.47 -3.52
C GLU A 285 15.91 8.24 -3.98
N ASP A 286 15.72 9.43 -4.56
CA ASP A 286 16.79 10.25 -5.14
C ASP A 286 17.34 11.34 -4.19
N GLY A 287 16.92 11.31 -2.91
CA GLY A 287 17.33 12.24 -1.86
C GLY A 287 16.58 13.58 -1.88
N LEU A 288 15.59 13.73 -2.76
CA LEU A 288 14.73 14.91 -2.83
C LEU A 288 13.33 14.58 -2.30
N ASN A 289 12.54 15.62 -2.09
CA ASN A 289 11.15 15.50 -1.65
C ASN A 289 10.36 14.53 -2.55
N PRO A 290 9.71 13.47 -2.01
CA PRO A 290 8.95 12.52 -2.79
C PRO A 290 7.72 13.18 -3.42
N ILE A 291 7.40 12.80 -4.67
CA ILE A 291 6.18 13.19 -5.38
C ILE A 291 5.48 11.91 -5.81
N ILE A 292 4.19 11.80 -5.53
CA ILE A 292 3.36 10.63 -5.83
C ILE A 292 2.09 11.11 -6.50
N LEU A 293 1.85 10.70 -7.74
CA LEU A 293 0.70 11.12 -8.54
C LEU A 293 -0.08 9.91 -9.00
N TYR A 294 -1.40 10.03 -9.00
CA TYR A 294 -2.30 9.05 -9.59
C TYR A 294 -2.99 9.67 -10.80
N ASN A 295 -3.15 8.89 -11.85
CA ASN A 295 -3.84 9.32 -13.06
C ASN A 295 -4.81 8.26 -13.53
N TYR A 296 -6.02 8.67 -13.91
CA TYR A 296 -7.04 7.80 -14.48
C TYR A 296 -6.94 7.78 -15.99
N THR A 297 -7.06 6.58 -16.58
CA THR A 297 -7.23 6.41 -18.01
C THR A 297 -8.21 5.28 -18.34
N PRO A 298 -8.98 5.41 -19.44
CA PRO A 298 -9.91 4.35 -19.86
C PRO A 298 -9.20 3.07 -20.31
N THR A 299 -7.94 3.13 -20.72
CA THR A 299 -7.20 2.00 -21.28
C THR A 299 -5.83 1.83 -20.65
N ARG A 300 -5.25 0.63 -20.78
CA ARG A 300 -3.85 0.36 -20.40
C ARG A 300 -2.84 0.73 -21.50
N ALA A 301 -3.23 1.46 -22.52
CA ALA A 301 -2.34 1.77 -23.65
C ALA A 301 -1.07 2.51 -23.17
N GLY A 302 0.11 2.10 -23.65
CA GLY A 302 1.39 2.73 -23.30
C GLY A 302 1.49 4.21 -23.71
N GLU A 303 0.64 4.64 -24.64
CA GLU A 303 0.49 6.05 -25.00
C GLU A 303 0.06 6.92 -23.82
N ASN A 304 -0.67 6.36 -22.85
CA ASN A 304 -1.04 7.08 -21.63
C ASN A 304 0.19 7.40 -20.78
N ALA A 305 1.13 6.47 -20.63
CA ALA A 305 2.39 6.70 -19.94
C ALA A 305 3.24 7.75 -20.67
N ARG A 306 3.34 7.66 -22.01
CA ARG A 306 4.05 8.64 -22.84
C ARG A 306 3.46 10.05 -22.68
N ARG A 307 2.14 10.18 -22.73
CA ARG A 307 1.44 11.47 -22.59
C ARG A 307 1.65 12.07 -21.20
N PHE A 308 1.61 11.24 -20.17
CA PHE A 308 1.80 11.69 -18.79
C PHE A 308 3.22 12.26 -18.56
N LEU A 309 4.23 11.65 -19.16
CA LEU A 309 5.63 12.08 -19.05
C LEU A 309 6.06 13.06 -20.15
N ASN A 310 5.10 13.60 -20.91
CA ASN A 310 5.41 14.59 -21.93
C ASN A 310 6.02 15.86 -21.29
N GLY A 311 7.14 16.32 -21.85
CA GLY A 311 7.88 17.49 -21.35
C GLY A 311 8.96 17.16 -20.30
N ILE A 312 9.16 15.88 -19.94
CA ILE A 312 10.30 15.48 -19.12
C ILE A 312 11.60 15.59 -19.93
N ALA A 313 12.69 15.96 -19.25
CA ALA A 313 14.00 16.04 -19.88
C ALA A 313 14.49 14.64 -20.32
N PRO A 314 15.11 14.51 -21.52
CA PRO A 314 15.64 13.23 -22.01
C PRO A 314 16.65 12.58 -21.05
N GLY A 315 16.76 11.25 -21.09
CA GLY A 315 17.74 10.50 -20.32
C GLY A 315 17.41 10.33 -18.84
N PHE A 316 16.14 10.46 -18.46
CA PHE A 316 15.70 10.10 -17.13
C PHE A 316 15.61 8.57 -16.95
N TYR A 317 15.64 8.11 -15.71
CA TYR A 317 15.52 6.70 -15.37
C TYR A 317 14.07 6.37 -14.99
N LEU A 318 13.53 5.32 -15.61
CA LEU A 318 12.18 4.84 -15.34
C LEU A 318 12.20 3.39 -14.85
N MET A 319 11.94 3.20 -13.56
CA MET A 319 11.69 1.88 -12.98
C MET A 319 10.23 1.50 -13.19
N ALA A 320 9.99 0.38 -13.84
CA ALA A 320 8.65 -0.15 -14.04
C ALA A 320 8.69 -1.70 -14.06
N ASP A 321 7.50 -2.30 -14.04
CA ASP A 321 7.35 -3.73 -14.29
C ASP A 321 7.67 -4.10 -15.75
N GLY A 322 7.41 -5.36 -16.08
CA GLY A 322 7.66 -5.85 -17.43
C GLY A 322 6.58 -5.53 -18.47
N TYR A 323 5.67 -4.62 -18.24
CA TYR A 323 4.64 -4.28 -19.21
C TYR A 323 5.23 -3.57 -20.44
N GLN A 324 4.95 -4.11 -21.65
CA GLN A 324 5.50 -3.58 -22.90
C GLN A 324 5.01 -2.16 -23.25
N GLY A 325 3.88 -1.73 -22.66
CA GLY A 325 3.36 -0.37 -22.86
C GLY A 325 4.36 0.72 -22.51
N TYR A 326 5.25 0.47 -21.55
CA TYR A 326 6.30 1.42 -21.17
C TYR A 326 7.36 1.63 -22.26
N ASN A 327 7.46 0.77 -23.28
CA ASN A 327 8.35 0.97 -24.42
C ASN A 327 7.89 2.16 -25.32
N LYS A 328 6.69 2.68 -25.10
CA LYS A 328 6.21 3.91 -25.77
C LYS A 328 6.79 5.19 -25.16
N VAL A 329 7.35 5.11 -23.96
CA VAL A 329 8.07 6.22 -23.31
C VAL A 329 9.46 6.27 -23.92
N GLN A 330 9.69 7.25 -24.78
CA GLN A 330 10.95 7.44 -25.51
C GLN A 330 11.99 8.18 -24.66
N GLU A 331 13.25 8.12 -25.09
CA GLU A 331 14.37 8.86 -24.50
C GLU A 331 14.55 8.64 -22.98
N THR A 332 14.21 7.42 -22.53
CA THR A 332 14.31 7.01 -21.13
C THR A 332 15.29 5.86 -20.94
N ASN A 333 16.04 5.88 -19.84
CA ASN A 333 16.84 4.76 -19.36
C ASN A 333 15.93 3.83 -18.55
N ARG A 334 15.39 2.79 -19.20
CA ARG A 334 14.50 1.83 -18.54
C ARG A 334 15.27 0.96 -17.56
N CYS A 335 14.75 0.85 -16.33
CA CYS A 335 15.21 -0.09 -15.32
C CYS A 335 14.19 -1.23 -15.15
N CYS A 336 14.67 -2.45 -15.04
CA CYS A 336 13.83 -3.62 -14.77
C CYS A 336 13.76 -3.90 -13.27
N CYS A 337 12.57 -4.27 -12.80
CA CYS A 337 12.35 -4.65 -11.40
C CYS A 337 12.92 -6.05 -11.09
N TRP A 338 14.00 -6.14 -10.33
CA TRP A 338 14.61 -7.41 -9.90
C TRP A 338 13.72 -8.20 -8.93
N ALA A 339 12.79 -7.54 -8.21
CA ALA A 339 11.82 -8.25 -7.37
C ALA A 339 10.88 -9.14 -8.19
N HIS A 340 10.44 -8.71 -9.37
CA HIS A 340 9.64 -9.54 -10.27
C HIS A 340 10.44 -10.75 -10.79
N ILE A 341 11.69 -10.55 -11.20
CA ILE A 341 12.59 -11.63 -11.66
C ILE A 341 12.75 -12.67 -10.55
N ARG A 342 13.08 -12.21 -9.35
CA ARG A 342 13.22 -13.05 -8.16
C ARG A 342 11.95 -13.86 -7.89
N ARG A 343 10.77 -13.21 -7.93
CA ARG A 343 9.47 -13.86 -7.72
C ARG A 343 9.20 -14.97 -8.73
N TYR A 344 9.38 -14.71 -10.02
CA TYR A 344 9.16 -15.71 -11.07
C TYR A 344 10.11 -16.92 -10.95
N LEU A 345 11.36 -16.68 -10.59
CA LEU A 345 12.33 -17.76 -10.36
C LEU A 345 11.95 -18.56 -9.10
N LEU A 346 11.60 -17.90 -7.99
CA LEU A 346 11.14 -18.57 -6.77
C LEU A 346 9.90 -19.44 -7.03
N GLU A 347 8.89 -18.90 -7.72
CA GLU A 347 7.67 -19.65 -8.05
C GLU A 347 7.92 -20.83 -9.00
N SER A 348 9.06 -20.83 -9.70
CA SER A 348 9.45 -21.93 -10.60
C SER A 348 10.19 -23.05 -9.89
N ILE A 349 10.60 -22.89 -8.64
CA ILE A 349 11.22 -23.94 -7.84
C ILE A 349 10.16 -24.98 -7.47
N PRO A 350 10.36 -26.27 -7.79
CA PRO A 350 9.43 -27.31 -7.37
C PRO A 350 9.42 -27.46 -5.84
N LYS A 351 8.26 -27.73 -5.26
CA LYS A 351 8.14 -27.95 -3.81
C LYS A 351 9.07 -29.06 -3.34
N GLY A 352 9.82 -28.79 -2.28
CA GLY A 352 10.78 -29.74 -1.69
C GLY A 352 12.16 -29.75 -2.37
N MET A 353 12.36 -28.94 -3.44
CA MET A 353 13.64 -28.80 -4.14
C MET A 353 14.35 -27.47 -3.83
N GLU A 354 13.94 -26.75 -2.81
CA GLU A 354 14.47 -25.43 -2.45
C GLU A 354 15.97 -25.46 -2.10
N LYS A 355 16.48 -26.64 -1.70
CA LYS A 355 17.90 -26.88 -1.38
C LYS A 355 18.65 -27.68 -2.46
N ASP A 356 18.00 -27.95 -3.58
CA ASP A 356 18.66 -28.62 -4.72
C ASP A 356 19.40 -27.60 -5.60
N TYR A 357 20.66 -27.37 -5.30
CA TYR A 357 21.52 -26.42 -6.03
C TYR A 357 21.83 -26.84 -7.47
N THR A 358 21.49 -28.08 -7.87
CA THR A 358 21.59 -28.54 -9.26
C THR A 358 20.36 -28.10 -10.07
N ASN A 359 19.26 -27.77 -9.41
CA ASN A 359 18.04 -27.34 -10.07
C ASN A 359 18.23 -25.95 -10.70
N PRO A 360 17.96 -25.78 -12.02
CA PRO A 360 18.15 -24.51 -12.70
C PRO A 360 17.34 -23.34 -12.09
N ALA A 361 16.14 -23.59 -11.58
CA ALA A 361 15.32 -22.56 -10.94
C ALA A 361 15.98 -22.04 -9.66
N VAL A 362 16.56 -22.94 -8.85
CA VAL A 362 17.30 -22.58 -7.63
C VAL A 362 18.56 -21.78 -7.99
N GLN A 363 19.31 -22.21 -9.02
CA GLN A 363 20.50 -21.48 -9.47
C GLN A 363 20.16 -20.04 -9.87
N GLY A 364 19.13 -19.85 -10.71
CA GLY A 364 18.67 -18.51 -11.10
C GLY A 364 18.21 -17.66 -9.91
N PHE A 365 17.48 -18.26 -8.98
CA PHE A 365 17.01 -17.60 -7.76
C PHE A 365 18.17 -17.13 -6.87
N LEU A 366 19.23 -17.92 -6.71
CA LEU A 366 20.39 -17.56 -5.89
C LEU A 366 21.15 -16.34 -6.41
N TYR A 367 21.21 -16.11 -7.73
CA TYR A 367 21.75 -14.86 -8.27
C TYR A 367 20.97 -13.65 -7.76
N CYS A 368 19.63 -13.74 -7.79
CA CYS A 368 18.79 -12.66 -7.27
C CYS A 368 19.01 -12.45 -5.77
N GLU A 369 19.03 -13.53 -4.96
CA GLU A 369 19.28 -13.42 -3.50
C GLU A 369 20.59 -12.69 -3.20
N LYS A 370 21.64 -12.98 -3.96
CA LYS A 370 22.93 -12.31 -3.79
C LYS A 370 22.84 -10.80 -4.06
N LEU A 371 22.11 -10.38 -5.10
CA LEU A 371 21.90 -8.97 -5.41
C LEU A 371 21.08 -8.28 -4.31
N PHE A 372 19.99 -8.90 -3.84
CA PHE A 372 19.20 -8.38 -2.73
C PHE A 372 19.99 -8.27 -1.42
N ALA A 373 20.91 -9.21 -1.16
CA ALA A 373 21.77 -9.15 0.01
C ALA A 373 22.76 -7.97 -0.07
N TYR A 374 23.33 -7.67 -1.23
CA TYR A 374 24.18 -6.50 -1.43
C TYR A 374 23.40 -5.20 -1.21
N GLU A 375 22.26 -5.01 -1.85
CA GLU A 375 21.41 -3.82 -1.71
C GLU A 375 20.97 -3.59 -0.25
N ARG A 376 20.63 -4.67 0.49
CA ARG A 376 20.34 -4.62 1.92
C ARG A 376 21.55 -4.15 2.72
N SER A 377 22.73 -4.73 2.47
CA SER A 377 23.98 -4.35 3.13
C SER A 377 24.34 -2.88 2.91
N TYR A 378 24.07 -2.32 1.72
CA TYR A 378 24.33 -0.89 1.42
C TYR A 378 23.44 0.02 2.25
N ARG A 379 22.15 -0.32 2.39
CA ARG A 379 21.20 0.42 3.25
C ARG A 379 21.59 0.34 4.73
N GLU A 380 21.90 -0.86 5.21
CA GLU A 380 22.30 -1.08 6.62
C GLU A 380 23.58 -0.31 6.98
N LYS A 381 24.49 -0.15 6.03
CA LYS A 381 25.73 0.64 6.19
C LYS A 381 25.53 2.13 5.97
N GLY A 382 24.34 2.59 5.60
CA GLY A 382 24.05 3.99 5.33
C GLY A 382 24.88 4.60 4.20
N LEU A 383 25.18 3.83 3.13
CA LEU A 383 26.01 4.30 2.03
C LEU A 383 25.28 5.40 1.26
N ASN A 384 26.03 6.46 0.87
CA ASN A 384 25.51 7.47 -0.04
C ASN A 384 25.47 6.97 -1.50
N TYR A 385 24.77 7.70 -2.38
CA TYR A 385 24.52 7.27 -3.76
C TYR A 385 25.81 7.06 -4.58
N LYS A 386 26.85 7.85 -4.35
CA LYS A 386 28.15 7.66 -5.02
C LYS A 386 28.84 6.37 -4.55
N GLN A 387 28.75 6.06 -3.27
CA GLN A 387 29.27 4.82 -2.72
C GLN A 387 28.46 3.61 -3.21
N ILE A 388 27.13 3.71 -3.28
CA ILE A 388 26.25 2.68 -3.84
C ILE A 388 26.63 2.41 -5.29
N TYR A 389 26.77 3.45 -6.12
CA TYR A 389 27.22 3.30 -7.52
C TYR A 389 28.53 2.52 -7.63
N THR A 390 29.56 2.92 -6.85
CA THR A 390 30.86 2.26 -6.88
C THR A 390 30.76 0.79 -6.41
N ARG A 391 29.94 0.52 -5.40
CA ARG A 391 29.72 -0.84 -4.90
C ARG A 391 28.96 -1.70 -5.90
N ARG A 392 27.91 -1.20 -6.51
CA ARG A 392 27.16 -1.91 -7.54
C ARG A 392 28.06 -2.36 -8.68
N LEU A 393 28.96 -1.49 -9.17
CA LEU A 393 29.91 -1.84 -10.22
C LEU A 393 30.91 -2.92 -9.79
N LYS A 394 31.33 -2.89 -8.51
CA LYS A 394 32.30 -3.86 -7.98
C LYS A 394 31.66 -5.19 -7.59
N ASP A 395 30.56 -5.15 -6.87
CA ASP A 395 30.00 -6.30 -6.15
C ASP A 395 28.85 -6.96 -6.96
N GLU A 396 28.00 -6.16 -7.63
CA GLU A 396 26.79 -6.66 -8.31
C GLU A 396 26.98 -6.89 -9.81
N LYS A 397 27.69 -6.02 -10.51
CA LYS A 397 27.94 -6.20 -11.95
C LYS A 397 28.45 -7.59 -12.29
N PRO A 398 29.46 -8.16 -11.62
CA PRO A 398 29.93 -9.53 -11.91
C PRO A 398 28.86 -10.60 -11.65
N VAL A 399 27.98 -10.38 -10.68
CA VAL A 399 26.86 -11.29 -10.38
C VAL A 399 25.85 -11.28 -11.52
N ILE A 400 25.51 -10.09 -12.05
CA ILE A 400 24.59 -9.96 -13.19
C ILE A 400 25.22 -10.57 -14.46
N GLU A 401 26.49 -10.33 -14.70
CA GLU A 401 27.21 -10.95 -15.84
C GLU A 401 27.18 -12.49 -15.74
N GLY A 402 27.39 -13.05 -14.55
CA GLY A 402 27.23 -14.49 -14.29
C GLY A 402 25.78 -14.97 -14.48
N PHE A 403 24.79 -14.18 -14.04
CA PHE A 403 23.38 -14.47 -14.27
C PHE A 403 23.01 -14.48 -15.76
N LEU A 404 23.52 -13.53 -16.55
CA LEU A 404 23.29 -13.46 -17.98
C LEU A 404 23.97 -14.64 -18.72
N ALA A 405 25.16 -15.05 -18.28
CA ALA A 405 25.83 -16.24 -18.81
C ALA A 405 25.00 -17.52 -18.51
N TRP A 406 24.51 -17.66 -17.29
CA TRP A 406 23.58 -18.73 -16.91
C TRP A 406 22.30 -18.70 -17.76
N LEU A 407 21.68 -17.50 -17.93
CA LEU A 407 20.45 -17.32 -18.70
C LEU A 407 20.57 -17.80 -20.17
N LYS A 408 21.75 -17.65 -20.77
CA LYS A 408 22.03 -18.12 -22.15
C LYS A 408 22.11 -19.63 -22.24
N GLN A 409 22.55 -20.31 -21.19
CA GLN A 409 22.83 -21.76 -21.18
C GLN A 409 21.70 -22.57 -20.54
N VAL A 410 20.85 -21.94 -19.74
CA VAL A 410 19.81 -22.64 -18.96
C VAL A 410 18.79 -23.32 -19.87
N ASP A 411 18.59 -24.62 -19.64
CA ASP A 411 17.47 -25.37 -20.20
C ASP A 411 16.35 -25.51 -19.16
N PRO A 412 15.16 -24.98 -19.43
CA PRO A 412 14.03 -25.11 -18.53
C PRO A 412 13.44 -26.53 -18.49
N GLY A 413 13.81 -27.41 -19.40
CA GLY A 413 13.27 -28.75 -19.53
C GLY A 413 11.75 -28.76 -19.58
N SER A 414 11.10 -29.63 -18.78
CA SER A 414 9.65 -29.73 -18.65
C SER A 414 9.04 -28.70 -17.68
N ASN A 415 9.85 -27.89 -16.98
CA ASN A 415 9.35 -26.91 -16.03
C ASN A 415 8.74 -25.69 -16.74
N GLY A 416 7.42 -25.72 -16.94
CA GLY A 416 6.69 -24.65 -17.63
C GLY A 416 6.73 -23.30 -16.89
N LYS A 417 6.87 -23.28 -15.56
CA LYS A 417 7.02 -22.03 -14.80
C LYS A 417 8.40 -21.43 -15.02
N LEU A 418 9.45 -22.25 -15.01
CA LEU A 418 10.81 -21.79 -15.29
C LEU A 418 10.92 -21.28 -16.74
N LYS A 419 10.29 -21.95 -17.71
CA LYS A 419 10.23 -21.48 -19.09
C LYS A 419 9.59 -20.08 -19.19
N LYS A 420 8.50 -19.85 -18.48
CA LYS A 420 7.87 -18.51 -18.40
C LYS A 420 8.79 -17.47 -17.77
N ALA A 421 9.46 -17.81 -16.67
CA ALA A 421 10.42 -16.94 -15.99
C ALA A 421 11.58 -16.55 -16.93
N ILE A 422 12.20 -17.52 -17.60
CA ILE A 422 13.28 -17.30 -18.55
C ILE A 422 12.82 -16.40 -19.71
N THR A 423 11.64 -16.66 -20.29
CA THR A 423 11.09 -15.84 -21.37
C THR A 423 10.86 -14.40 -20.89
N TYR A 424 10.30 -14.24 -19.68
CA TYR A 424 10.12 -12.92 -19.07
C TYR A 424 11.44 -12.16 -18.93
N ILE A 425 12.49 -12.82 -18.47
CA ILE A 425 13.81 -12.24 -18.23
C ILE A 425 14.50 -11.90 -19.57
N ARG A 426 14.52 -12.83 -20.54
CA ARG A 426 15.12 -12.60 -21.87
C ARG A 426 14.53 -11.41 -22.61
N ASN A 427 13.21 -11.22 -22.50
CA ASN A 427 12.54 -10.05 -23.10
C ASN A 427 12.90 -8.70 -22.46
N ARG A 428 13.74 -8.69 -21.41
CA ARG A 428 14.12 -7.51 -20.62
C ARG A 428 15.62 -7.46 -20.32
N GLU A 429 16.38 -8.33 -20.98
CA GLU A 429 17.82 -8.46 -20.78
C GLU A 429 18.55 -7.12 -20.89
N GLU A 430 18.17 -6.27 -21.84
CA GLU A 430 18.72 -4.94 -22.08
C GLU A 430 18.55 -3.97 -20.89
N PHE A 431 17.51 -4.17 -20.05
CA PHE A 431 17.19 -3.27 -18.94
C PHE A 431 17.74 -3.73 -17.57
N LEU A 432 18.35 -4.92 -17.52
CA LEU A 432 18.78 -5.55 -16.25
C LEU A 432 19.94 -4.82 -15.59
N MET A 433 20.80 -4.19 -16.38
CA MET A 433 22.01 -3.52 -15.90
C MET A 433 21.84 -2.01 -15.77
N THR A 434 20.78 -1.42 -16.29
CA THR A 434 20.58 0.05 -16.33
C THR A 434 20.63 0.69 -14.94
N TYR A 435 20.15 0.01 -13.90
CA TYR A 435 20.18 0.56 -12.54
C TYR A 435 21.60 0.71 -11.97
N LEU A 436 22.58 0.04 -12.56
CA LEU A 436 24.00 0.17 -12.19
C LEU A 436 24.60 1.52 -12.61
N GLU A 437 23.96 2.25 -13.51
CA GLU A 437 24.48 3.49 -14.07
C GLU A 437 24.44 4.66 -13.08
N ASP A 438 23.55 4.60 -12.06
CA ASP A 438 23.47 5.62 -11.01
C ASP A 438 23.00 4.99 -9.68
N GLY A 439 23.66 5.36 -8.59
CA GLY A 439 23.30 4.86 -7.25
C GLY A 439 21.92 5.30 -6.74
N ARG A 440 21.26 6.26 -7.41
CA ARG A 440 19.89 6.71 -7.12
C ARG A 440 18.84 5.87 -7.85
N CYS A 441 19.23 5.07 -8.84
CA CYS A 441 18.30 4.17 -9.50
C CYS A 441 17.78 3.13 -8.50
N SER A 442 16.48 2.94 -8.48
CA SER A 442 15.87 1.91 -7.65
C SER A 442 16.18 0.52 -8.21
N PHE A 443 16.43 -0.44 -7.33
CA PHE A 443 16.66 -1.84 -7.68
C PHE A 443 15.36 -2.61 -7.93
N SER A 444 14.27 -2.16 -7.30
CA SER A 444 12.95 -2.79 -7.42
C SER A 444 11.84 -1.74 -7.53
N ASN A 445 10.67 -2.17 -8.03
CA ASN A 445 9.47 -1.32 -8.15
C ASN A 445 8.60 -1.33 -6.89
N ASN A 446 9.10 -1.83 -5.76
CA ASN A 446 8.31 -2.01 -4.53
C ASN A 446 7.65 -0.72 -4.03
N LEU A 447 8.29 0.44 -4.19
CA LEU A 447 7.71 1.72 -3.81
C LEU A 447 6.45 2.06 -4.62
N SER A 448 6.45 1.81 -5.95
CA SER A 448 5.25 1.99 -6.77
C SER A 448 4.17 0.97 -6.42
N GLU A 449 4.55 -0.30 -6.22
CA GLU A 449 3.63 -1.34 -5.79
C GLU A 449 2.96 -0.98 -4.45
N ASN A 450 3.73 -0.42 -3.50
CA ASN A 450 3.19 0.09 -2.25
C ASN A 450 2.21 1.26 -2.47
N SER A 451 2.49 2.12 -3.44
CA SER A 451 1.58 3.21 -3.82
C SER A 451 0.31 2.72 -4.55
N ILE A 452 0.31 1.52 -5.13
CA ILE A 452 -0.90 0.88 -5.67
C ILE A 452 -1.83 0.33 -4.56
N ARG A 453 -1.29 -0.04 -3.39
CA ARG A 453 -2.07 -0.64 -2.28
C ARG A 453 -3.29 0.18 -1.85
N PRO A 454 -3.22 1.52 -1.67
CA PRO A 454 -4.39 2.33 -1.34
C PRO A 454 -5.54 2.15 -2.33
N VAL A 455 -5.24 2.09 -3.64
CA VAL A 455 -6.23 1.84 -4.68
C VAL A 455 -6.87 0.47 -4.52
N THR A 456 -6.06 -0.57 -4.27
CA THR A 456 -6.56 -1.96 -4.15
C THR A 456 -7.39 -2.16 -2.89
N VAL A 457 -7.04 -1.52 -1.77
CA VAL A 457 -7.82 -1.52 -0.53
C VAL A 457 -9.13 -0.76 -0.74
N GLY A 458 -9.06 0.45 -1.29
CA GLY A 458 -10.22 1.26 -1.61
C GLY A 458 -11.20 0.52 -2.53
N ARG A 459 -10.72 -0.08 -3.61
CA ARG A 459 -11.53 -0.86 -4.54
C ARG A 459 -12.26 -2.04 -3.88
N LYS A 460 -11.71 -2.64 -2.83
CA LYS A 460 -12.40 -3.69 -2.06
C LYS A 460 -13.58 -3.14 -1.23
N ASN A 461 -13.58 -1.84 -0.93
CA ASN A 461 -14.60 -1.19 -0.12
C ASN A 461 -15.71 -0.53 -0.94
N TRP A 462 -15.39 0.21 -2.01
CA TRP A 462 -16.39 0.91 -2.84
C TRP A 462 -16.57 0.33 -4.24
N LEU A 463 -15.80 -0.69 -4.61
CA LEU A 463 -15.88 -1.54 -5.80
C LEU A 463 -15.60 -0.82 -7.14
N PHE A 464 -16.25 0.30 -7.43
CA PHE A 464 -16.21 1.02 -8.71
C PHE A 464 -16.32 2.54 -8.54
N SER A 465 -16.03 3.27 -9.60
CA SER A 465 -16.44 4.67 -9.82
C SER A 465 -17.68 4.69 -10.72
N ASP A 466 -18.65 5.57 -10.44
CA ASP A 466 -19.86 5.66 -11.27
C ASP A 466 -19.56 6.31 -12.62
N THR A 467 -18.75 7.38 -12.62
CA THR A 467 -18.43 8.18 -13.81
C THR A 467 -16.92 8.38 -13.96
N PRO A 468 -16.43 8.79 -15.15
CA PRO A 468 -15.04 9.21 -15.38
C PRO A 468 -14.59 10.36 -14.47
N GLU A 469 -15.45 11.36 -14.24
CA GLU A 469 -15.16 12.49 -13.36
C GLU A 469 -14.97 12.01 -11.92
N GLY A 470 -15.79 11.05 -11.47
CA GLY A 470 -15.64 10.40 -10.17
C GLY A 470 -14.34 9.59 -10.07
N ALA A 471 -13.90 8.94 -11.16
CA ALA A 471 -12.64 8.23 -11.23
C ALA A 471 -11.45 9.21 -11.19
N GLN A 472 -11.53 10.31 -11.92
CA GLN A 472 -10.53 11.38 -11.89
C GLN A 472 -10.43 12.02 -10.51
N ALA A 473 -11.55 12.37 -9.89
CA ALA A 473 -11.58 12.89 -8.52
C ALA A 473 -10.92 11.92 -7.53
N ASN A 474 -11.15 10.60 -7.65
CA ASN A 474 -10.48 9.61 -6.83
C ASN A 474 -8.95 9.70 -6.96
N THR A 475 -8.39 9.93 -8.17
CA THR A 475 -6.94 10.04 -8.36
C THR A 475 -6.37 11.31 -7.76
N LEU A 476 -7.11 12.43 -7.81
CA LEU A 476 -6.70 13.68 -7.17
C LEU A 476 -6.64 13.54 -5.64
N TYR A 477 -7.68 12.97 -5.04
CA TYR A 477 -7.67 12.70 -3.59
C TYR A 477 -6.58 11.71 -3.19
N LEU A 478 -6.39 10.63 -3.93
CA LEU A 478 -5.31 9.67 -3.66
C LEU A 478 -3.93 10.34 -3.74
N THR A 479 -3.72 11.23 -4.70
CA THR A 479 -2.50 12.04 -4.81
C THR A 479 -2.27 12.85 -3.53
N VAL A 480 -3.24 13.67 -3.13
CA VAL A 480 -3.12 14.51 -1.93
C VAL A 480 -2.91 13.67 -0.67
N VAL A 481 -3.64 12.57 -0.54
CA VAL A 481 -3.58 11.66 0.62
C VAL A 481 -2.22 10.96 0.72
N GLU A 482 -1.71 10.42 -0.37
CA GLU A 482 -0.42 9.71 -0.36
C GLU A 482 0.75 10.70 -0.26
N MET A 483 0.61 11.90 -0.81
CA MET A 483 1.54 12.99 -0.55
C MET A 483 1.57 13.36 0.93
N ALA A 484 0.42 13.60 1.58
CA ALA A 484 0.35 13.90 3.00
C ALA A 484 1.00 12.80 3.86
N LYS A 485 0.71 11.54 3.57
CA LYS A 485 1.31 10.38 4.26
C LYS A 485 2.83 10.31 4.09
N ALA A 486 3.34 10.59 2.88
CA ALA A 486 4.77 10.58 2.60
C ALA A 486 5.55 11.62 3.44
N TYR A 487 4.88 12.68 3.86
CA TYR A 487 5.43 13.74 4.72
C TYR A 487 5.01 13.64 6.19
N GLY A 488 4.29 12.59 6.58
CA GLY A 488 3.85 12.37 7.97
C GLY A 488 2.84 13.39 8.49
N LEU A 489 2.04 13.99 7.58
CA LEU A 489 1.05 14.99 7.93
C LEU A 489 -0.25 14.37 8.45
N ASP A 490 -0.92 15.08 9.35
CA ASP A 490 -2.33 14.82 9.68
C ASP A 490 -3.19 15.07 8.44
N LEU A 491 -3.79 14.00 7.94
CA LEU A 491 -4.49 14.00 6.68
C LEU A 491 -5.73 14.89 6.68
N TYR A 492 -6.50 14.88 7.79
CA TYR A 492 -7.67 15.74 7.92
C TYR A 492 -7.28 17.22 7.91
N LYS A 493 -6.27 17.59 8.69
CA LYS A 493 -5.78 18.98 8.75
C LYS A 493 -5.27 19.46 7.40
N TYR A 494 -4.50 18.62 6.70
CA TYR A 494 -3.96 19.00 5.40
C TYR A 494 -5.06 19.22 4.35
N LEU A 495 -6.06 18.32 4.28
CA LEU A 495 -7.22 18.51 3.41
C LEU A 495 -7.98 19.79 3.77
N ASN A 496 -8.14 20.07 5.07
CA ASN A 496 -8.85 21.26 5.52
C ASN A 496 -8.11 22.55 5.13
N ILE A 497 -6.78 22.59 5.28
CA ILE A 497 -5.95 23.72 4.82
C ILE A 497 -6.12 23.94 3.32
N LEU A 498 -6.06 22.88 2.50
CA LEU A 498 -6.24 23.02 1.06
C LEU A 498 -7.61 23.59 0.71
N PHE A 499 -8.68 23.14 1.36
CA PHE A 499 -10.02 23.64 1.10
C PHE A 499 -10.25 25.06 1.63
N GLU A 500 -9.65 25.43 2.76
CA GLU A 500 -9.71 26.80 3.29
C GLU A 500 -8.93 27.79 2.40
N GLN A 501 -7.78 27.39 1.89
CA GLN A 501 -6.93 28.22 1.03
C GLN A 501 -7.42 28.27 -0.42
N ARG A 502 -8.26 27.31 -0.84
CA ARG A 502 -8.90 27.26 -2.18
C ARG A 502 -7.89 27.43 -3.31
N PRO A 503 -6.90 26.53 -3.48
CA PRO A 503 -5.95 26.63 -4.57
C PRO A 503 -6.66 26.78 -5.91
N SER A 504 -6.18 27.67 -6.77
CA SER A 504 -6.76 27.94 -8.08
C SER A 504 -5.72 27.89 -9.19
N GLY A 505 -6.17 27.76 -10.44
CA GLY A 505 -5.28 27.79 -11.61
C GLY A 505 -4.60 29.15 -11.85
N ASP A 506 -5.09 30.21 -11.20
CA ASP A 506 -4.52 31.56 -11.31
C ASP A 506 -3.37 31.79 -10.31
N MET A 507 -3.19 30.89 -9.34
CA MET A 507 -2.08 30.97 -8.39
C MET A 507 -0.74 30.65 -9.07
N SER A 508 0.27 31.42 -8.72
CA SER A 508 1.65 31.17 -9.15
C SER A 508 2.22 29.90 -8.51
N ASP A 509 3.30 29.34 -9.10
CA ASP A 509 3.98 28.18 -8.50
C ASP A 509 4.54 28.49 -7.11
N GLU A 510 4.91 29.75 -6.81
CA GLU A 510 5.37 30.17 -5.48
C GLU A 510 4.24 30.18 -4.45
N GLU A 511 3.02 30.52 -4.85
CA GLU A 511 1.84 30.47 -3.98
C GLU A 511 1.43 29.02 -3.72
N LEU A 512 1.38 28.17 -4.75
CA LEU A 512 1.08 26.74 -4.62
C LEU A 512 2.16 26.00 -3.82
N GLU A 513 3.43 26.42 -3.92
CA GLU A 513 4.56 25.86 -3.12
C GLU A 513 4.31 26.05 -1.61
N LYS A 514 3.67 27.17 -1.19
CA LYS A 514 3.33 27.39 0.22
C LYS A 514 2.30 26.41 0.76
N LEU A 515 1.51 25.78 -0.12
CA LEU A 515 0.50 24.79 0.23
C LEU A 515 1.01 23.35 0.07
N ALA A 516 2.22 23.17 -0.44
CA ALA A 516 2.80 21.85 -0.66
C ALA A 516 3.10 21.12 0.66
N PRO A 517 2.99 19.78 0.70
CA PRO A 517 3.16 19.00 1.94
C PRO A 517 4.59 19.02 2.50
N TRP A 518 5.55 19.45 1.70
CA TRP A 518 6.95 19.65 2.14
C TRP A 518 7.24 21.05 2.67
N ASN A 519 6.30 22.00 2.56
CA ASN A 519 6.46 23.35 3.10
C ASN A 519 6.47 23.31 4.64
N GLU A 520 7.40 24.04 5.26
CA GLU A 520 7.57 24.01 6.71
C GLU A 520 6.33 24.51 7.47
N SER A 521 5.66 25.56 6.98
CA SER A 521 4.42 26.06 7.61
C SER A 521 3.31 25.01 7.57
N VAL A 522 3.19 24.26 6.48
CA VAL A 522 2.22 23.16 6.37
C VAL A 522 2.59 22.03 7.33
N LYS A 523 3.88 21.68 7.42
CA LYS A 523 4.34 20.65 8.38
C LYS A 523 4.05 21.03 9.82
N GLU A 524 4.28 22.28 10.21
CA GLU A 524 3.97 22.77 11.56
C GLU A 524 2.48 22.70 11.87
N LEU A 525 1.61 23.14 10.96
CA LEU A 525 0.16 23.13 11.13
C LEU A 525 -0.44 21.71 11.12
N CYS A 526 0.13 20.82 10.29
CA CYS A 526 -0.38 19.47 10.08
C CYS A 526 0.43 18.39 10.81
N SER A 527 1.36 18.74 11.73
CA SER A 527 2.11 17.73 12.46
C SER A 527 1.18 16.78 13.23
N VAL A 528 1.45 15.50 13.14
CA VAL A 528 0.87 14.49 14.03
C VAL A 528 1.65 14.60 15.34
N LYS A 529 1.06 15.29 16.33
CA LYS A 529 1.67 15.41 17.67
C LYS A 529 1.48 14.14 18.46
#